data_f0ca5e83e4a8fa0328f2a9ccd4c6fa88
#
_entry.id   f0ca5e83e4a8fa0328f2a9ccd4c6fa88
#
_cell.length_a   1.000
_cell.length_b   1.000
_cell.length_c   1.000
_cell.angle_alpha   90.00
_cell.angle_beta   90.00
_cell.angle_gamma   90.00
#
_symmetry.space_group_name_H-M   'P 1'
#
loop_
_entity.id
_entity.type
_entity.pdbx_description
1 polymer ?
#
loop_
_entity_poly.entity_id
_entity_poly.type
_entity_poly.pdbx_seq_one_letter_code
_entity_poly.pdbx_strand_id
1 'polypeptide(L)'
;MKRYLLLFLTCVSISLSMTSCMPRLLVSEMGQPDGSDDGISLTESSRAQDECRYDFSLKLGRKELTGIMVARTVSPGTVRVVGATYFGMTLFDMTLTKDSYTMNSVAEPLSGKAFASFLAMKLRKTMNL
;
A
#
# COMPACT_ATOMS: atom_id res chain seq x y z
N MET A 1 -7.49 16.32 -55.96
CA MET A 1 -6.30 15.97 -55.15
C MET A 1 -6.12 16.81 -53.91
N LYS A 2 -6.37 18.08 -53.93
CA LYS A 2 -6.26 18.92 -52.70
C LYS A 2 -7.24 18.57 -51.59
N ARG A 3 -8.40 18.03 -51.87
CA ARG A 3 -9.43 17.63 -50.88
C ARG A 3 -9.03 16.40 -50.08
N TYR A 4 -8.35 15.47 -50.73
CA TYR A 4 -7.90 14.23 -50.05
C TYR A 4 -6.67 14.50 -49.17
N LEU A 5 -5.83 15.45 -49.57
CA LEU A 5 -4.66 15.84 -48.77
C LEU A 5 -5.09 16.50 -47.43
N LEU A 6 -6.13 17.34 -47.47
CA LEU A 6 -6.71 17.98 -46.28
C LEU A 6 -7.35 16.94 -45.33
N LEU A 7 -8.07 15.98 -45.90
CA LEU A 7 -8.65 14.87 -45.09
C LEU A 7 -7.57 14.00 -44.47
N PHE A 8 -6.48 13.76 -45.19
CA PHE A 8 -5.36 12.99 -44.66
C PHE A 8 -4.64 13.72 -43.51
N LEU A 9 -4.46 15.05 -43.67
CA LEU A 9 -3.86 15.90 -42.64
C LEU A 9 -4.72 15.98 -41.39
N THR A 10 -6.04 16.02 -41.51
CA THR A 10 -6.95 16.05 -40.36
C THR A 10 -7.00 14.70 -39.63
N CYS A 11 -6.95 13.56 -40.36
CA CYS A 11 -6.86 12.24 -39.74
C CYS A 11 -5.55 12.00 -38.97
N VAL A 12 -4.43 12.49 -39.49
CA VAL A 12 -3.13 12.38 -38.82
C VAL A 12 -3.08 13.23 -37.57
N SER A 13 -3.70 14.40 -37.56
CA SER A 13 -3.75 15.25 -36.35
C SER A 13 -4.61 14.69 -35.25
N ILE A 14 -5.66 13.93 -35.58
CA ILE A 14 -6.55 13.28 -34.58
C ILE A 14 -5.88 12.07 -33.97
N SER A 15 -5.03 11.36 -34.73
CA SER A 15 -4.32 10.19 -34.20
C SER A 15 -3.15 10.54 -33.28
N LEU A 16 -2.61 11.74 -33.32
CA LEU A 16 -1.54 12.16 -32.42
C LEU A 16 -2.03 12.63 -31.05
N SER A 17 -3.32 12.89 -30.88
CA SER A 17 -3.87 13.35 -29.60
C SER A 17 -4.32 12.24 -28.65
N MET A 18 -4.24 10.97 -29.06
CA MET A 18 -4.67 9.82 -28.25
C MET A 18 -3.55 9.17 -27.42
N THR A 19 -2.34 9.67 -27.49
CA THR A 19 -1.19 9.07 -26.76
C THR A 19 -0.91 9.67 -25.41
N SER A 20 -1.80 10.49 -24.87
CA SER A 20 -1.52 11.19 -23.61
C SER A 20 -2.29 10.65 -22.38
N CYS A 21 -2.91 9.51 -22.48
CA CYS A 21 -3.46 8.83 -21.32
C CYS A 21 -2.66 7.55 -21.02
N MET A 22 -1.42 7.74 -20.62
CA MET A 22 -0.74 6.71 -19.83
C MET A 22 -1.40 6.71 -18.45
N PRO A 23 -2.05 5.62 -18.05
CA PRO A 23 -2.59 5.54 -16.71
C PRO A 23 -1.43 5.62 -15.72
N ARG A 24 -1.47 6.58 -14.84
CA ARG A 24 -0.52 6.73 -13.73
C ARG A 24 -0.35 5.45 -12.89
N LEU A 25 -1.27 4.54 -13.03
CA LEU A 25 -1.26 3.22 -12.38
C LEU A 25 -0.06 2.36 -12.76
N LEU A 26 0.42 2.41 -14.00
CA LEU A 26 1.59 1.64 -14.44
C LEU A 26 2.91 2.19 -13.86
N VAL A 27 2.98 3.48 -13.62
CA VAL A 27 4.17 4.12 -13.05
C VAL A 27 4.28 3.83 -11.55
N SER A 28 3.16 3.67 -10.85
CA SER A 28 3.14 3.29 -9.44
C SER A 28 3.59 1.85 -9.18
N GLU A 29 3.32 0.95 -10.10
CA GLU A 29 3.76 -0.45 -9.97
C GLU A 29 5.24 -0.65 -10.35
N MET A 30 5.75 0.14 -11.27
CA MET A 30 7.15 0.07 -11.69
C MET A 30 8.11 0.85 -10.79
N GLY A 31 7.60 1.71 -9.93
CA GLY A 31 8.41 2.59 -9.10
C GLY A 31 8.93 1.97 -7.82
N GLN A 32 8.73 0.68 -7.58
CA GLN A 32 9.14 0.07 -6.33
C GLN A 32 9.81 -1.28 -6.51
N PRO A 33 11.06 -1.30 -6.95
CA PRO A 33 11.89 -2.46 -6.76
C PRO A 33 12.59 -2.36 -5.40
N ASP A 34 11.86 -2.37 -4.33
CA ASP A 34 12.46 -2.73 -3.06
C ASP A 34 12.50 -4.24 -3.01
N GLY A 35 13.65 -4.75 -3.45
CA GLY A 35 13.96 -6.15 -3.54
C GLY A 35 14.15 -6.82 -2.19
N SER A 36 13.13 -6.81 -1.40
CA SER A 36 13.00 -7.74 -0.31
C SER A 36 11.79 -8.62 -0.60
N ASP A 37 12.10 -9.79 -1.08
CA ASP A 37 11.13 -10.83 -1.41
C ASP A 37 10.31 -11.33 -0.21
N ASP A 38 10.61 -10.86 0.98
CA ASP A 38 9.85 -11.14 2.19
C ASP A 38 8.94 -9.94 2.46
N GLY A 39 7.79 -9.96 1.80
CA GLY A 39 7.17 -8.78 1.53
C GLY A 39 5.87 -8.47 2.23
N ILE A 40 5.93 -7.53 3.12
CA ILE A 40 4.79 -6.64 3.37
C ILE A 40 4.95 -5.44 2.46
N SER A 41 4.04 -5.30 1.53
CA SER A 41 3.91 -4.08 0.74
C SER A 41 2.80 -3.24 1.34
N LEU A 42 3.09 -1.97 1.58
CA LEU A 42 2.17 -1.00 2.16
C LEU A 42 2.01 0.15 1.18
N THR A 43 0.79 0.43 0.80
CA THR A 43 0.45 1.58 -0.04
C THR A 43 -0.52 2.47 0.72
N GLU A 44 -0.13 3.71 0.97
CA GLU A 44 -1.02 4.67 1.63
C GLU A 44 -2.21 4.99 0.74
N SER A 45 -3.40 4.65 1.20
CA SER A 45 -4.64 4.88 0.46
C SER A 45 -5.39 6.13 0.93
N SER A 46 -5.21 6.54 2.17
CA SER A 46 -5.87 7.72 2.71
C SER A 46 -5.16 8.22 3.96
N ARG A 47 -5.11 9.52 4.13
CA ARG A 47 -4.57 10.17 5.32
C ARG A 47 -5.57 11.19 5.85
N ALA A 48 -5.98 11.03 7.11
CA ALA A 48 -6.67 12.03 7.89
C ALA A 48 -5.76 12.54 9.00
N GLN A 49 -6.22 13.52 9.78
CA GLN A 49 -5.39 14.21 10.77
C GLN A 49 -4.71 13.28 11.79
N ASP A 50 -5.42 12.27 12.26
CA ASP A 50 -4.91 11.31 13.24
C ASP A 50 -4.96 9.84 12.79
N GLU A 51 -5.35 9.61 11.55
CA GLU A 51 -5.56 8.28 11.02
C GLU A 51 -5.00 8.15 9.60
N CYS A 52 -4.21 7.14 9.38
CA CYS A 52 -3.71 6.77 8.06
C CYS A 52 -4.22 5.40 7.69
N ARG A 53 -4.66 5.24 6.45
CA ARG A 53 -5.04 3.96 5.87
C ARG A 53 -4.03 3.51 4.86
N TYR A 54 -3.70 2.24 4.94
CA TYR A 54 -2.79 1.59 4.01
C TYR A 54 -3.45 0.34 3.45
N ASP A 55 -3.34 0.15 2.16
CA ASP A 55 -3.57 -1.15 1.55
C ASP A 55 -2.31 -1.98 1.75
N PHE A 56 -2.44 -3.18 2.24
CA PHE A 56 -1.31 -4.05 2.44
C PHE A 56 -1.45 -5.37 1.68
N SER A 57 -0.32 -5.88 1.26
CA SER A 57 -0.14 -7.23 0.76
C SER A 57 0.99 -7.90 1.52
N LEU A 58 0.69 -9.05 2.08
CA LEU A 58 1.60 -9.85 2.87
C LEU A 58 1.83 -11.19 2.17
N LYS A 59 3.07 -11.44 1.79
CA LYS A 59 3.46 -12.72 1.21
C LYS A 59 4.00 -13.64 2.30
N LEU A 60 3.35 -14.77 2.48
CA LEU A 60 3.73 -15.85 3.39
C LEU A 60 3.98 -17.12 2.59
N GLY A 61 5.21 -17.30 2.12
CA GLY A 61 5.53 -18.41 1.24
C GLY A 61 4.72 -18.36 -0.06
N ARG A 62 3.84 -19.35 -0.25
CA ARG A 62 2.96 -19.42 -1.44
C ARG A 62 1.62 -18.70 -1.26
N LYS A 63 1.33 -18.24 -0.05
CA LYS A 63 0.09 -17.54 0.26
C LYS A 63 0.30 -16.04 0.25
N GLU A 64 -0.66 -15.33 -0.27
CA GLU A 64 -0.72 -13.88 -0.23
C GLU A 64 -1.99 -13.45 0.51
N LEU A 65 -1.79 -12.62 1.53
CA LEU A 65 -2.88 -12.00 2.27
C LEU A 65 -2.92 -10.53 1.94
N THR A 66 -4.07 -10.08 1.48
CA THR A 66 -4.31 -8.67 1.18
C THR A 66 -5.39 -8.11 2.08
N GLY A 67 -5.30 -6.83 2.39
CA GLY A 67 -6.27 -6.19 3.24
C GLY A 67 -6.00 -4.72 3.44
N ILE A 68 -6.68 -4.17 4.44
CA ILE A 68 -6.57 -2.78 4.84
C ILE A 68 -5.96 -2.70 6.22
N MET A 69 -4.99 -1.82 6.39
CA MET A 69 -4.39 -1.50 7.67
C MET A 69 -4.73 -0.06 8.04
N VAL A 70 -5.19 0.14 9.25
CA VAL A 70 -5.50 1.45 9.79
C VAL A 70 -4.54 1.76 10.94
N ALA A 71 -3.81 2.85 10.81
CA ALA A 71 -2.92 3.36 11.85
C ALA A 71 -3.52 4.64 12.45
N ARG A 72 -3.78 4.64 13.74
CA ARG A 72 -4.36 5.77 14.47
C ARG A 72 -3.45 6.22 15.60
N THR A 73 -3.17 7.49 15.68
CA THR A 73 -2.47 8.08 16.81
C THR A 73 -3.40 8.13 18.02
N VAL A 74 -3.06 7.42 19.07
CA VAL A 74 -3.87 7.34 20.31
C VAL A 74 -3.33 8.27 21.40
N SER A 75 -2.04 8.54 21.37
CA SER A 75 -1.37 9.52 22.23
C SER A 75 -0.08 9.98 21.57
N PRO A 76 0.57 11.07 22.02
CA PRO A 76 1.84 11.51 21.46
C PRO A 76 2.88 10.37 21.46
N GLY A 77 3.38 10.03 20.29
CA GLY A 77 4.38 8.97 20.11
C GLY A 77 3.83 7.54 20.17
N THR A 78 2.51 7.35 20.30
CA THR A 78 1.87 6.03 20.35
C THR A 78 0.84 5.90 19.24
N VAL A 79 1.00 4.88 18.43
CA VAL A 79 0.11 4.59 17.29
C VAL A 79 -0.49 3.20 17.46
N ARG A 80 -1.79 3.09 17.32
CA ARG A 80 -2.47 1.81 17.25
C ARG A 80 -2.68 1.44 15.79
N VAL A 81 -2.29 0.24 15.44
CA VAL A 81 -2.35 -0.29 14.08
C VAL A 81 -3.21 -1.54 14.06
N VAL A 82 -4.23 -1.54 13.24
CA VAL A 82 -5.13 -2.67 13.05
C VAL A 82 -5.12 -3.08 11.58
N GLY A 83 -4.81 -4.32 11.30
CA GLY A 83 -4.89 -4.91 9.98
C GLY A 83 -6.08 -5.85 9.86
N ALA A 84 -6.84 -5.71 8.81
CA ALA A 84 -8.02 -6.53 8.54
C ALA A 84 -8.07 -6.91 7.06
N THR A 85 -8.68 -8.06 6.77
CA THR A 85 -9.01 -8.43 5.40
C THR A 85 -10.11 -7.54 4.83
N TYR A 86 -10.25 -7.51 3.53
CA TYR A 86 -11.37 -6.82 2.88
C TYR A 86 -12.76 -7.37 3.27
N PHE A 87 -12.80 -8.58 3.83
CA PHE A 87 -14.03 -9.19 4.37
C PHE A 87 -14.36 -8.75 5.80
N GLY A 88 -13.52 -7.91 6.42
CA GLY A 88 -13.72 -7.42 7.76
C GLY A 88 -13.16 -8.30 8.89
N MET A 89 -12.40 -9.34 8.58
CA MET A 89 -11.74 -10.17 9.58
C MET A 89 -10.45 -9.50 10.05
N THR A 90 -10.33 -9.26 11.35
CA THR A 90 -9.12 -8.68 11.94
C THR A 90 -7.98 -9.70 11.88
N LEU A 91 -6.87 -9.31 11.29
CA LEU A 91 -5.66 -10.12 11.21
C LEU A 91 -4.71 -9.85 12.36
N PHE A 92 -4.54 -8.60 12.73
CA PHE A 92 -3.72 -8.19 13.85
C PHE A 92 -4.15 -6.84 14.41
N ASP A 93 -3.85 -6.62 15.69
CA ASP A 93 -4.02 -5.36 16.40
C ASP A 93 -2.75 -5.12 17.21
N MET A 94 -2.04 -4.04 16.91
CA MET A 94 -0.75 -3.72 17.49
C MET A 94 -0.75 -2.28 17.99
N THR A 95 -0.16 -2.07 19.15
CA THR A 95 0.19 -0.74 19.66
C THR A 95 1.69 -0.53 19.47
N LEU A 96 2.07 0.54 18.79
CA LEU A 96 3.43 0.81 18.38
C LEU A 96 3.92 2.11 19.00
N THR A 97 5.10 2.07 19.61
CA THR A 97 5.84 3.24 20.07
C THR A 97 7.18 3.33 19.34
N LYS A 98 7.93 4.40 19.57
CA LYS A 98 9.25 4.57 18.98
C LYS A 98 10.21 3.41 19.30
N ASP A 99 10.17 2.90 20.52
CA ASP A 99 11.13 1.92 21.03
C ASP A 99 10.55 0.54 21.27
N SER A 100 9.22 0.41 21.31
CA SER A 100 8.56 -0.84 21.66
C SER A 100 7.28 -1.08 20.86
N TYR A 101 6.74 -2.27 20.99
CA TYR A 101 5.43 -2.60 20.45
C TYR A 101 4.72 -3.60 21.38
N THR A 102 3.39 -3.57 21.32
CA THR A 102 2.55 -4.55 22.01
C THR A 102 1.58 -5.14 21.02
N MET A 103 1.57 -6.45 20.89
CA MET A 103 0.58 -7.16 20.07
C MET A 103 -0.66 -7.43 20.92
N ASN A 104 -1.74 -6.72 20.66
CA ASN A 104 -2.99 -6.88 21.40
C ASN A 104 -3.78 -8.11 20.95
N SER A 105 -3.75 -8.38 19.65
CA SER A 105 -4.43 -9.51 19.04
C SER A 105 -3.76 -9.87 17.73
N VAL A 106 -3.70 -11.14 17.43
CA VAL A 106 -3.16 -11.64 16.16
C VAL A 106 -3.86 -12.94 15.78
N ALA A 107 -4.26 -13.03 14.51
CA ALA A 107 -4.84 -14.24 13.96
C ALA A 107 -3.73 -15.25 13.57
N GLU A 108 -4.00 -16.52 13.74
CA GLU A 108 -3.17 -17.55 13.12
C GLU A 108 -3.32 -17.48 11.58
N PRO A 109 -2.26 -17.65 10.82
CA PRO A 109 -0.90 -18.08 11.10
C PRO A 109 0.10 -16.97 11.43
N LEU A 110 -0.34 -15.75 11.75
CA LEU A 110 0.51 -14.58 11.95
C LEU A 110 1.09 -14.47 13.39
N SER A 111 0.83 -15.43 14.24
CA SER A 111 1.15 -15.38 15.67
C SER A 111 2.64 -15.48 16.02
N GLY A 112 3.54 -15.51 15.05
CA GLY A 112 4.98 -15.60 15.28
C GLY A 112 5.59 -14.29 15.78
N LYS A 113 6.55 -14.39 16.74
CA LYS A 113 7.31 -13.22 17.22
C LYS A 113 8.11 -12.53 16.11
N ALA A 114 8.63 -13.30 15.17
CA ALA A 114 9.37 -12.78 14.02
C ALA A 114 8.48 -11.88 13.16
N PHE A 115 7.24 -12.26 12.94
CA PHE A 115 6.26 -11.44 12.19
C PHE A 115 5.98 -10.11 12.92
N ALA A 116 5.73 -10.15 14.21
CA ALA A 116 5.45 -8.95 15.00
C ALA A 116 6.62 -7.97 14.99
N SER A 117 7.84 -8.44 15.17
CA SER A 117 9.06 -7.63 15.11
C SER A 117 9.29 -7.03 13.73
N PHE A 118 9.12 -7.80 12.69
CA PHE A 118 9.26 -7.37 11.31
C PHE A 118 8.21 -6.32 10.94
N LEU A 119 6.96 -6.55 11.31
CA LEU A 119 5.87 -5.61 11.09
C LEU A 119 6.11 -4.29 11.82
N ALA A 120 6.52 -4.33 13.09
CA ALA A 120 6.83 -3.16 13.88
C ALA A 120 7.96 -2.32 13.25
N MET A 121 9.02 -2.97 12.80
CA MET A 121 10.14 -2.31 12.13
C MET A 121 9.70 -1.64 10.81
N LYS A 122 8.93 -2.35 10.01
CA LYS A 122 8.42 -1.83 8.73
C LYS A 122 7.50 -0.63 8.94
N LEU A 123 6.60 -0.71 9.91
CA LEU A 123 5.67 0.36 10.25
C LEU A 123 6.37 1.60 10.80
N ARG A 124 7.37 1.44 11.66
CA ARG A 124 8.17 2.56 12.14
C ARG A 124 8.83 3.32 11.00
N LYS A 125 9.40 2.59 10.06
CA LYS A 125 10.01 3.18 8.88
C LYS A 125 9.00 3.93 8.01
N THR A 126 7.84 3.33 7.79
CA THR A 126 6.77 3.92 6.96
C THR A 126 6.14 5.15 7.61
N MET A 127 5.93 5.12 8.92
CA MET A 127 5.30 6.20 9.68
C MET A 127 6.28 7.22 10.25
N ASN A 128 7.56 7.01 10.04
CA ASN A 128 8.63 7.91 10.50
C ASN A 128 8.66 8.10 12.02
N LEU A 129 8.42 7.03 12.73
CA LEU A 129 8.48 7.00 14.21
C LEU A 129 9.89 6.84 14.74
#